data_1f9f55d1365e063bd15f0ed856ed8480
#
_entry.id   1f9f55d1365e063bd15f0ed856ed8480
#
_cell.length_a   1.000
_cell.length_b   1.000
_cell.length_c   1.000
_cell.angle_alpha   90.00
_cell.angle_beta   90.00
_cell.angle_gamma   90.00
#
_symmetry.space_group_name_H-M   'P 1'
#
loop_
_entity.id
_entity.type
_entity.pdbx_description
1 polymer ?
#
loop_
_entity_poly.entity_id
_entity_poly.type
_entity_poly.pdbx_seq_one_letter_code
_entity_poly.pdbx_strand_id
1 'polypeptide(L)'
;MKFTRSAKFALAAAASAALAVSLLAPAQAATRSTIVIHDTNALTSFNSGQPDTNLTINGKVGNLTGIGFYYINDKKNVVRNTTFGDFKIVKNGSTDFRIAYTVNKGLVWSDGTPINAVDLLMSHVLSSNAYSKSAGLGDPDGDDTPAFDSNGYGGTYSDNIVGQPVLSADKMTLTLQFKQRIANWDLYGPGPSPVHTLVLLAEGKKGLQSVKDNEAARDRFFAAYNSKNTAVLKSIGKVWSEAYDITEVNNSTNPLLWVGNGGFTVDSAVTKSSVTLKTNPKYNSGPKLTGTIDTVIFKFISDGTAAAQALANGELDVYSGQPTADAVAALKKLSNVNLIGGINACYEHWDTRVNAAPGQPDYNGIFKGHGGKGADLRKAFLLSIPREEINEKLIKPINPNAPILGSTFIAPGFDGYERLVANNGSGFYVGSQDALNAKAARLLKKHYPSASPSNPVKVTVLVPGNNPRRAAQFALAKANALKVGFDLVGDVQASWSPKIQLSTYDAQFFAYCPSAVTQAGSNANFQVGGGNNRNGINLPALDAILNKLQLPMDNRTFISTIIQAERIIFAEGLTSGVFLHPAVTAVNKNLKGIKPSPLSDDVVWNWWEWGY
;
A
#
# COMPACT_ATOMS: atom_id res chain seq x y z
N MET A 1 77.31 -1.58 -9.87
CA MET A 1 76.85 -2.84 -10.50
C MET A 1 75.49 -2.58 -11.17
N LYS A 2 75.49 -2.59 -12.50
CA LYS A 2 74.26 -2.37 -13.30
C LYS A 2 73.58 -3.71 -13.48
N PHE A 3 72.39 -3.88 -12.89
CA PHE A 3 71.53 -5.01 -13.20
C PHE A 3 70.73 -4.70 -14.46
N THR A 4 70.84 -5.58 -15.42
CA THR A 4 70.29 -5.47 -16.78
C THR A 4 68.77 -5.63 -16.80
N ARG A 5 68.11 -4.88 -17.65
CA ARG A 5 66.64 -4.81 -17.86
C ARG A 5 65.93 -6.15 -18.20
N SER A 6 66.69 -7.20 -18.48
CA SER A 6 66.17 -8.49 -18.92
C SER A 6 65.58 -9.38 -17.81
N ALA A 7 65.92 -9.14 -16.51
CA ALA A 7 65.42 -9.96 -15.41
C ALA A 7 64.02 -9.55 -14.91
N LYS A 8 63.54 -8.36 -15.30
CA LYS A 8 62.19 -7.88 -14.88
C LYS A 8 61.06 -8.37 -15.78
N PHE A 9 61.35 -8.76 -17.00
CA PHE A 9 60.34 -9.28 -17.94
C PHE A 9 60.04 -10.77 -17.74
N ALA A 10 60.95 -11.55 -17.21
CA ALA A 10 60.73 -12.98 -16.96
C ALA A 10 59.84 -13.25 -15.73
N LEU A 11 59.83 -12.38 -14.71
CA LEU A 11 58.96 -12.52 -13.57
C LEU A 11 57.52 -12.07 -13.84
N ALA A 12 57.31 -11.13 -14.75
CA ALA A 12 55.96 -10.69 -15.15
C ALA A 12 55.25 -11.71 -16.04
N ALA A 13 55.99 -12.45 -16.88
CA ALA A 13 55.42 -13.50 -17.73
C ALA A 13 55.05 -14.78 -16.94
N ALA A 14 55.78 -15.11 -15.88
CA ALA A 14 55.44 -16.27 -15.02
C ALA A 14 54.22 -16.01 -14.13
N ALA A 15 54.00 -14.77 -13.68
CA ALA A 15 52.83 -14.39 -12.91
C ALA A 15 51.54 -14.36 -13.79
N SER A 16 51.65 -13.99 -15.05
CA SER A 16 50.53 -13.98 -16.01
C SER A 16 50.15 -15.37 -16.47
N ALA A 17 51.07 -16.32 -16.52
CA ALA A 17 50.77 -17.72 -16.87
C ALA A 17 50.13 -18.50 -15.69
N ALA A 18 50.48 -18.16 -14.46
CA ALA A 18 49.84 -18.78 -13.26
C ALA A 18 48.41 -18.30 -13.04
N LEU A 19 48.05 -17.07 -13.47
CA LEU A 19 46.65 -16.58 -13.44
C LEU A 19 45.81 -17.16 -14.60
N ALA A 20 46.41 -17.58 -15.70
CA ALA A 20 45.66 -18.10 -16.85
C ALA A 20 45.32 -19.60 -16.70
N VAL A 21 46.03 -20.35 -15.86
CA VAL A 21 45.73 -21.80 -15.61
C VAL A 21 44.70 -22.04 -14.52
N SER A 22 44.46 -21.04 -13.63
CA SER A 22 43.38 -21.11 -12.65
C SER A 22 41.98 -20.80 -13.20
N LEU A 23 41.86 -20.43 -14.50
CA LEU A 23 40.60 -20.10 -15.16
C LEU A 23 39.99 -21.26 -15.98
N LEU A 24 40.56 -22.47 -15.92
CA LEU A 24 40.10 -23.65 -16.66
C LEU A 24 39.52 -24.76 -15.79
N ALA A 25 39.24 -24.51 -14.49
CA ALA A 25 38.25 -25.32 -13.82
C ALA A 25 36.89 -24.95 -14.45
N PRO A 26 36.05 -25.93 -14.89
CA PRO A 26 34.67 -25.57 -15.22
C PRO A 26 34.08 -24.96 -13.94
N ALA A 27 33.89 -23.66 -13.97
CA ALA A 27 33.05 -23.01 -12.96
C ALA A 27 31.71 -23.70 -13.11
N GLN A 28 31.40 -24.64 -12.22
CA GLN A 28 30.03 -25.04 -11.99
C GLN A 28 29.32 -23.70 -11.78
N ALA A 29 28.51 -23.31 -12.77
CA ALA A 29 27.76 -22.07 -12.70
C ALA A 29 26.96 -22.18 -11.40
N ALA A 30 27.40 -21.43 -10.39
CA ALA A 30 26.66 -21.35 -9.13
C ALA A 30 25.25 -20.94 -9.54
N THR A 31 24.28 -21.77 -9.19
CA THR A 31 22.86 -21.49 -9.50
C THR A 31 22.58 -20.13 -8.91
N ARG A 32 22.21 -19.18 -9.77
CA ARG A 32 21.92 -17.80 -9.36
C ARG A 32 20.76 -17.83 -8.38
N SER A 33 20.96 -17.33 -7.17
CA SER A 33 20.00 -17.36 -6.07
C SER A 33 19.50 -15.95 -5.67
N THR A 34 20.00 -14.91 -6.34
CA THR A 34 19.60 -13.52 -6.11
C THR A 34 18.68 -13.05 -7.22
N ILE A 35 17.55 -12.42 -6.83
CA ILE A 35 16.64 -11.69 -7.71
C ILE A 35 16.68 -10.21 -7.40
N VAL A 36 16.77 -9.37 -8.44
CA VAL A 36 16.71 -7.91 -8.32
C VAL A 36 15.42 -7.40 -8.98
N ILE A 37 14.53 -6.85 -8.17
CA ILE A 37 13.21 -6.36 -8.58
C ILE A 37 13.20 -4.83 -8.56
N HIS A 38 12.79 -4.23 -9.66
CA HIS A 38 12.58 -2.79 -9.76
C HIS A 38 11.30 -2.35 -9.05
N ASP A 39 11.36 -1.23 -8.32
CA ASP A 39 10.20 -0.44 -7.96
C ASP A 39 10.44 1.05 -8.28
N THR A 40 9.36 1.76 -8.63
CA THR A 40 9.41 3.20 -8.94
C THR A 40 9.55 4.04 -7.67
N ASN A 41 9.00 3.58 -6.55
CA ASN A 41 9.01 4.28 -5.28
C ASN A 41 10.08 3.71 -4.34
N ALA A 42 10.78 4.59 -3.64
CA ALA A 42 11.67 4.17 -2.57
C ALA A 42 10.88 3.76 -1.32
N LEU A 43 11.43 2.81 -0.56
CA LEU A 43 10.92 2.45 0.76
C LEU A 43 10.91 3.69 1.68
N THR A 44 9.85 3.84 2.47
CA THR A 44 9.71 4.91 3.46
C THR A 44 9.61 4.39 4.90
N SER A 45 9.12 3.16 5.06
CA SER A 45 8.98 2.49 6.36
C SER A 45 8.93 0.97 6.17
N PHE A 46 9.31 0.23 7.19
CA PHE A 46 9.08 -1.22 7.28
C PHE A 46 7.73 -1.55 7.96
N ASN A 47 6.95 -0.54 8.34
CA ASN A 47 5.58 -0.67 8.81
C ASN A 47 4.63 0.00 7.80
N SER A 48 3.94 -0.79 6.98
CA SER A 48 2.92 -0.29 6.04
C SER A 48 1.53 -0.14 6.68
N GLY A 49 1.40 -0.38 7.97
CA GLY A 49 0.13 -0.35 8.70
C GLY A 49 -0.32 1.05 9.16
N GLN A 50 0.45 2.09 8.86
CA GLN A 50 0.13 3.48 9.22
C GLN A 50 -0.47 4.23 8.02
N PRO A 51 -1.28 5.28 8.23
CA PRO A 51 -1.87 6.06 7.15
C PRO A 51 -0.85 6.70 6.20
N ASP A 52 0.25 7.19 6.70
CA ASP A 52 1.28 7.92 5.95
C ASP A 52 2.34 7.00 5.33
N THR A 53 2.50 5.78 5.83
CA THR A 53 3.44 4.78 5.32
C THR A 53 2.78 3.68 4.50
N ASN A 54 1.47 3.76 4.25
CA ASN A 54 0.70 2.81 3.44
C ASN A 54 1.04 2.91 1.94
N LEU A 55 2.28 2.56 1.60
CA LEU A 55 2.81 2.51 0.23
C LEU A 55 2.95 1.06 -0.24
N THR A 56 2.72 0.82 -1.52
CA THR A 56 2.83 -0.52 -2.12
C THR A 56 4.20 -1.16 -1.91
N ILE A 57 5.29 -0.40 -2.01
CA ILE A 57 6.64 -0.93 -1.78
C ILE A 57 6.85 -1.38 -0.33
N ASN A 58 6.33 -0.63 0.66
CA ASN A 58 6.39 -1.01 2.07
C ASN A 58 5.60 -2.32 2.31
N GLY A 59 4.41 -2.45 1.69
CA GLY A 59 3.61 -3.66 1.71
C GLY A 59 4.29 -4.85 1.02
N LYS A 60 4.95 -4.66 -0.13
CA LYS A 60 5.71 -5.71 -0.82
C LYS A 60 6.82 -6.30 0.07
N VAL A 61 7.57 -5.45 0.78
CA VAL A 61 8.56 -5.91 1.77
C VAL A 61 7.89 -6.69 2.90
N GLY A 62 6.76 -6.17 3.43
CA GLY A 62 5.97 -6.84 4.47
C GLY A 62 5.49 -8.25 4.05
N ASN A 63 5.08 -8.44 2.80
CA ASN A 63 4.62 -9.72 2.26
C ASN A 63 5.72 -10.79 2.16
N LEU A 64 7.00 -10.39 2.06
CA LEU A 64 8.12 -11.33 2.11
C LEU A 64 8.51 -11.69 3.55
N THR A 65 8.29 -10.78 4.50
CA THR A 65 8.73 -10.93 5.89
C THR A 65 7.63 -11.45 6.84
N GLY A 66 6.37 -11.45 6.40
CA GLY A 66 5.22 -11.93 7.16
C GLY A 66 4.24 -12.75 6.33
N ILE A 67 3.56 -13.71 6.97
CA ILE A 67 2.48 -14.48 6.35
C ILE A 67 1.48 -14.93 7.42
N GLY A 68 0.20 -15.01 7.06
CA GLY A 68 -0.89 -15.38 7.96
C GLY A 68 -1.77 -16.49 7.41
N PHE A 69 -3.07 -16.45 7.75
CA PHE A 69 -4.06 -17.49 7.42
C PHE A 69 -4.42 -17.61 5.94
N TYR A 70 -4.12 -16.61 5.13
CA TYR A 70 -4.41 -16.61 3.70
C TYR A 70 -3.47 -15.68 2.94
N TYR A 71 -3.45 -15.82 1.64
CA TYR A 71 -2.88 -14.87 0.68
C TYR A 71 -3.82 -14.73 -0.52
N ILE A 72 -3.62 -13.71 -1.35
CA ILE A 72 -4.44 -13.47 -2.53
C ILE A 72 -3.60 -13.71 -3.78
N ASN A 73 -4.09 -14.57 -4.68
CA ASN A 73 -3.36 -14.94 -5.88
C ASN A 73 -3.56 -13.95 -7.04
N ASP A 74 -2.86 -14.19 -8.16
CA ASP A 74 -2.93 -13.39 -9.40
C ASP A 74 -4.34 -13.31 -10.02
N LYS A 75 -5.24 -14.23 -9.65
CA LYS A 75 -6.66 -14.23 -10.06
C LYS A 75 -7.57 -13.52 -9.06
N LYS A 76 -7.00 -12.85 -8.07
CA LYS A 76 -7.71 -12.15 -6.99
C LYS A 76 -8.52 -13.08 -6.07
N ASN A 77 -8.21 -14.37 -6.04
CA ASN A 77 -8.85 -15.32 -5.16
C ASN A 77 -8.13 -15.41 -3.81
N VAL A 78 -8.89 -15.50 -2.74
CA VAL A 78 -8.40 -15.82 -1.40
C VAL A 78 -7.98 -17.28 -1.37
N VAL A 79 -6.72 -17.55 -1.06
CA VAL A 79 -6.16 -18.88 -0.89
C VAL A 79 -5.80 -19.10 0.58
N ARG A 80 -6.39 -20.10 1.21
CA ARG A 80 -6.10 -20.44 2.60
C ARG A 80 -4.69 -20.98 2.77
N ASN A 81 -3.96 -20.45 3.73
CA ASN A 81 -2.65 -20.94 4.13
C ASN A 81 -2.81 -21.97 5.27
N THR A 82 -3.11 -23.20 4.91
CA THR A 82 -3.32 -24.29 5.87
C THR A 82 -2.05 -24.70 6.63
N THR A 83 -0.88 -24.24 6.18
CA THR A 83 0.39 -24.40 6.92
C THR A 83 0.43 -23.51 8.15
N PHE A 84 -0.09 -22.26 8.05
CA PHE A 84 -0.17 -21.36 9.20
C PHE A 84 -1.27 -21.78 10.19
N GLY A 85 -2.42 -22.17 9.67
CA GLY A 85 -3.55 -22.53 10.49
C GLY A 85 -4.85 -22.64 9.73
N ASP A 86 -5.95 -22.64 10.45
CA ASP A 86 -7.28 -22.68 9.85
C ASP A 86 -8.22 -21.67 10.52
N PHE A 87 -9.26 -21.28 9.81
CA PHE A 87 -10.32 -20.43 10.37
C PHE A 87 -11.69 -20.88 9.89
N LYS A 88 -12.67 -20.83 10.78
CA LYS A 88 -14.03 -21.29 10.51
C LYS A 88 -15.08 -20.50 11.26
N ILE A 89 -16.25 -20.42 10.66
CA ILE A 89 -17.43 -19.91 11.34
C ILE A 89 -17.83 -20.92 12.42
N VAL A 90 -17.85 -20.49 13.68
CA VAL A 90 -18.30 -21.29 14.84
C VAL A 90 -19.69 -20.91 15.33
N LYS A 91 -20.20 -19.73 14.94
CA LYS A 91 -21.57 -19.30 15.12
C LYS A 91 -22.02 -18.41 13.98
N ASN A 92 -23.18 -18.66 13.40
CA ASN A 92 -23.75 -17.93 12.26
C ASN A 92 -25.16 -17.44 12.56
N GLY A 93 -25.30 -16.63 13.63
CA GLY A 93 -26.55 -16.00 14.02
C GLY A 93 -26.73 -14.62 13.38
N SER A 94 -27.96 -14.13 13.30
CA SER A 94 -28.29 -12.80 12.77
C SER A 94 -27.77 -11.65 13.62
N THR A 95 -27.55 -11.88 14.92
CA THR A 95 -27.06 -10.89 15.89
C THR A 95 -25.79 -11.35 16.62
N ASP A 96 -25.26 -12.51 16.26
CA ASP A 96 -24.05 -13.08 16.86
C ASP A 96 -23.34 -13.96 15.82
N PHE A 97 -22.34 -13.40 15.18
CA PHE A 97 -21.51 -14.09 14.20
C PHE A 97 -20.10 -14.27 14.75
N ARG A 98 -19.62 -15.52 14.80
CA ARG A 98 -18.30 -15.82 15.39
C ARG A 98 -17.43 -16.62 14.45
N ILE A 99 -16.15 -16.22 14.41
CA ILE A 99 -15.10 -16.89 13.63
C ILE A 99 -13.97 -17.26 14.57
N ALA A 100 -13.57 -18.53 14.55
CA ALA A 100 -12.41 -19.03 15.27
C ALA A 100 -11.21 -19.16 14.32
N TYR A 101 -10.07 -18.62 14.72
CA TYR A 101 -8.78 -18.66 14.03
C TYR A 101 -7.81 -19.49 14.86
N THR A 102 -7.37 -20.63 14.34
CA THR A 102 -6.49 -21.57 15.05
C THR A 102 -5.12 -21.61 14.38
N VAL A 103 -4.08 -21.27 15.13
CA VAL A 103 -2.67 -21.35 14.69
C VAL A 103 -2.19 -22.79 14.84
N ASN A 104 -1.48 -23.33 13.85
CA ASN A 104 -0.90 -24.65 13.94
C ASN A 104 0.25 -24.70 14.96
N LYS A 105 0.40 -25.82 15.65
CA LYS A 105 1.49 -26.04 16.60
C LYS A 105 2.84 -26.17 15.89
N GLY A 106 3.91 -25.72 16.53
CA GLY A 106 5.28 -25.87 16.04
C GLY A 106 5.74 -24.77 15.09
N LEU A 107 4.91 -23.76 14.80
CA LEU A 107 5.34 -22.58 14.05
C LEU A 107 6.19 -21.68 14.92
N VAL A 108 7.20 -21.06 14.30
CA VAL A 108 8.14 -20.18 15.00
C VAL A 108 8.39 -18.88 14.24
N TRP A 109 8.70 -17.85 14.97
CA TRP A 109 9.28 -16.62 14.47
C TRP A 109 10.75 -16.84 14.03
N SER A 110 11.32 -15.93 13.26
CA SER A 110 12.72 -16.03 12.79
C SER A 110 13.76 -16.03 13.92
N ASP A 111 13.42 -15.56 15.11
CA ASP A 111 14.25 -15.69 16.31
C ASP A 111 14.09 -17.05 17.05
N GLY A 112 13.12 -17.87 16.63
CA GLY A 112 12.82 -19.18 17.20
C GLY A 112 11.73 -19.18 18.25
N THR A 113 11.14 -18.05 18.58
CA THR A 113 10.01 -17.97 19.52
C THR A 113 8.78 -18.65 18.92
N PRO A 114 8.11 -19.57 19.65
CA PRO A 114 6.88 -20.21 19.16
C PRO A 114 5.77 -19.19 18.88
N ILE A 115 5.06 -19.34 17.77
CA ILE A 115 3.89 -18.54 17.42
C ILE A 115 2.65 -19.12 18.09
N ASN A 116 1.81 -18.26 18.67
CA ASN A 116 0.50 -18.64 19.19
C ASN A 116 -0.55 -17.54 18.98
N ALA A 117 -1.79 -17.77 19.41
CA ALA A 117 -2.87 -16.84 19.15
C ALA A 117 -2.81 -15.52 19.98
N VAL A 118 -1.90 -15.38 20.93
CA VAL A 118 -1.62 -14.06 21.57
C VAL A 118 -1.02 -13.09 20.54
N ASP A 119 -0.21 -13.61 19.62
CA ASP A 119 0.40 -12.82 18.54
C ASP A 119 -0.64 -12.26 17.54
N LEU A 120 -1.88 -12.79 17.55
CA LEU A 120 -3.00 -12.30 16.74
C LEU A 120 -3.74 -11.13 17.38
N LEU A 121 -3.60 -10.91 18.70
CA LEU A 121 -4.31 -9.85 19.42
C LEU A 121 -3.92 -8.45 18.99
N MET A 122 -2.70 -8.30 18.47
CA MET A 122 -2.25 -7.00 17.95
C MET A 122 -3.17 -6.48 16.85
N SER A 123 -3.69 -7.35 15.99
CA SER A 123 -4.67 -6.95 14.96
C SER A 123 -5.92 -6.31 15.56
N HIS A 124 -6.38 -6.77 16.73
CA HIS A 124 -7.52 -6.13 17.42
C HIS A 124 -7.15 -4.76 17.99
N VAL A 125 -5.96 -4.61 18.56
CA VAL A 125 -5.45 -3.30 19.05
C VAL A 125 -5.40 -2.28 17.91
N LEU A 126 -4.95 -2.71 16.73
CA LEU A 126 -4.76 -1.86 15.55
C LEU A 126 -6.05 -1.58 14.76
N SER A 127 -7.16 -2.28 15.05
CA SER A 127 -8.37 -2.19 14.22
C SER A 127 -9.65 -1.88 15.01
N SER A 128 -9.60 -1.85 16.33
CA SER A 128 -10.81 -1.62 17.15
C SER A 128 -10.80 -0.24 17.79
N ASN A 129 -11.64 0.67 17.27
CA ASN A 129 -11.83 2.00 17.87
C ASN A 129 -12.33 1.90 19.32
N ALA A 130 -13.25 0.96 19.58
CA ALA A 130 -13.78 0.74 20.93
C ALA A 130 -12.71 0.27 21.92
N TYR A 131 -11.77 -0.59 21.47
CA TYR A 131 -10.65 -1.01 22.31
C TYR A 131 -9.70 0.18 22.57
N SER A 132 -9.32 0.92 21.54
CA SER A 132 -8.46 2.10 21.67
C SER A 132 -9.01 3.09 22.69
N LYS A 133 -10.27 3.49 22.53
CA LYS A 133 -10.96 4.39 23.48
C LYS A 133 -10.96 3.84 24.91
N SER A 134 -11.40 2.58 25.09
CA SER A 134 -11.56 1.99 26.41
C SER A 134 -10.25 1.69 27.14
N ALA A 135 -9.14 1.55 26.39
CA ALA A 135 -7.79 1.38 26.92
C ALA A 135 -7.03 2.71 27.11
N GLY A 136 -7.66 3.85 26.85
CA GLY A 136 -7.04 5.18 26.97
C GLY A 136 -5.92 5.45 25.97
N LEU A 137 -6.02 4.81 24.78
CA LEU A 137 -5.00 4.92 23.73
C LEU A 137 -5.28 6.03 22.71
N GLY A 138 -6.40 6.75 22.86
CA GLY A 138 -6.91 7.78 21.98
C GLY A 138 -8.21 7.37 21.30
N ASP A 139 -8.85 8.33 20.64
CA ASP A 139 -10.10 8.17 19.91
C ASP A 139 -9.84 8.24 18.41
N PRO A 140 -9.83 7.08 17.68
CA PRO A 140 -9.64 7.10 16.22
C PRO A 140 -10.74 7.82 15.44
N ASP A 141 -11.92 8.04 16.04
CA ASP A 141 -13.03 8.79 15.43
C ASP A 141 -12.97 10.30 15.77
N GLY A 142 -12.06 10.68 16.69
CA GLY A 142 -11.85 12.05 17.15
C GLY A 142 -10.73 12.77 16.43
N ASP A 143 -10.32 13.91 16.97
CA ASP A 143 -9.25 14.76 16.42
C ASP A 143 -7.85 14.38 16.91
N ASP A 144 -7.73 13.50 17.92
CA ASP A 144 -6.46 13.08 18.50
C ASP A 144 -5.86 11.90 17.73
N THR A 145 -4.56 11.94 17.46
CA THR A 145 -3.82 10.80 16.93
C THR A 145 -3.73 9.70 18.01
N PRO A 146 -4.25 8.48 17.75
CA PRO A 146 -4.14 7.38 18.69
C PRO A 146 -2.69 6.97 18.96
N ALA A 147 -2.45 6.33 20.10
CA ALA A 147 -1.12 5.81 20.47
C ALA A 147 -0.55 4.80 19.46
N PHE A 148 -1.43 4.12 18.72
CA PHE A 148 -1.10 3.37 17.51
C PHE A 148 -1.68 4.15 16.33
N ASP A 149 -0.84 4.75 15.51
CA ASP A 149 -1.27 5.46 14.30
C ASP A 149 -1.58 4.44 13.18
N SER A 150 -2.70 3.72 13.34
CA SER A 150 -3.06 2.59 12.48
C SER A 150 -4.05 2.97 11.39
N ASN A 151 -3.78 2.54 10.15
CA ASN A 151 -4.74 2.60 9.05
C ASN A 151 -5.84 1.53 9.13
N GLY A 152 -5.79 0.65 10.12
CA GLY A 152 -6.78 -0.40 10.38
C GLY A 152 -8.00 0.06 11.18
N TYR A 153 -7.98 1.24 11.74
CA TYR A 153 -9.13 1.79 12.46
C TYR A 153 -10.29 2.13 11.53
N GLY A 154 -11.49 2.12 12.10
CA GLY A 154 -12.73 2.36 11.36
C GLY A 154 -13.16 1.17 10.49
N GLY A 155 -14.28 1.35 9.78
CA GLY A 155 -14.80 0.40 8.80
C GLY A 155 -15.29 -0.93 9.39
N THR A 156 -15.36 -1.94 8.51
CA THR A 156 -16.11 -3.17 8.76
C THR A 156 -15.72 -3.91 10.05
N TYR A 157 -14.42 -4.00 10.33
CA TYR A 157 -13.99 -4.68 11.56
C TYR A 157 -14.41 -3.89 12.81
N SER A 158 -14.03 -2.64 12.91
CA SER A 158 -14.28 -1.78 14.07
C SER A 158 -15.77 -1.61 14.37
N ASP A 159 -16.58 -1.39 13.33
CA ASP A 159 -18.01 -1.12 13.46
C ASP A 159 -18.81 -2.35 13.90
N ASN A 160 -18.30 -3.55 13.65
CA ASN A 160 -19.03 -4.79 13.86
C ASN A 160 -18.46 -5.69 14.96
N ILE A 161 -17.21 -5.54 15.40
CA ILE A 161 -16.60 -6.36 16.46
C ILE A 161 -17.32 -6.14 17.79
N VAL A 162 -17.52 -7.21 18.56
CA VAL A 162 -18.16 -7.18 19.87
C VAL A 162 -17.16 -7.55 20.96
N GLY A 163 -16.83 -6.59 21.80
CA GLY A 163 -15.91 -6.79 22.91
C GLY A 163 -14.49 -7.17 22.47
N GLN A 164 -13.76 -7.82 23.37
CA GLN A 164 -12.41 -8.32 23.10
C GLN A 164 -12.48 -9.74 22.53
N PRO A 165 -11.60 -10.09 21.58
CA PRO A 165 -11.43 -11.48 21.14
C PRO A 165 -11.15 -12.45 22.30
N VAL A 166 -11.64 -13.67 22.17
CA VAL A 166 -11.51 -14.70 23.20
C VAL A 166 -10.44 -15.71 22.80
N LEU A 167 -9.45 -15.90 23.67
CA LEU A 167 -8.42 -16.94 23.53
C LEU A 167 -8.87 -18.26 24.13
N SER A 168 -8.52 -19.38 23.48
CA SER A 168 -8.60 -20.73 24.07
C SER A 168 -7.60 -20.88 25.23
N ALA A 169 -7.87 -21.87 26.12
CA ALA A 169 -7.00 -22.12 27.28
C ALA A 169 -5.54 -22.46 26.90
N ASP A 170 -5.35 -23.15 25.77
CA ASP A 170 -4.04 -23.47 25.21
C ASP A 170 -3.39 -22.32 24.42
N LYS A 171 -4.04 -21.17 24.33
CA LYS A 171 -3.63 -19.98 23.57
C LYS A 171 -3.38 -20.25 22.06
N MET A 172 -3.97 -21.28 21.47
CA MET A 172 -3.79 -21.60 20.06
C MET A 172 -4.92 -21.10 19.17
N THR A 173 -6.09 -20.77 19.74
CA THR A 173 -7.26 -20.31 19.00
C THR A 173 -7.73 -18.95 19.51
N LEU A 174 -7.93 -18.02 18.56
CA LEU A 174 -8.57 -16.71 18.80
C LEU A 174 -9.97 -16.72 18.20
N THR A 175 -11.00 -16.40 18.99
CA THR A 175 -12.38 -16.27 18.50
C THR A 175 -12.76 -14.80 18.46
N LEU A 176 -13.13 -14.32 17.27
CA LEU A 176 -13.73 -13.01 17.05
C LEU A 176 -15.26 -13.14 17.09
N GLN A 177 -15.92 -12.18 17.72
CA GLN A 177 -17.38 -12.07 17.72
C GLN A 177 -17.79 -10.77 17.04
N PHE A 178 -18.68 -10.85 16.05
CA PHE A 178 -19.28 -9.71 15.36
C PHE A 178 -20.76 -9.61 15.66
N LYS A 179 -21.32 -8.40 15.62
CA LYS A 179 -22.75 -8.11 15.82
C LYS A 179 -23.63 -8.92 14.88
N GLN A 180 -23.14 -9.15 13.64
CA GLN A 180 -23.83 -9.86 12.57
C GLN A 180 -22.81 -10.36 11.55
N ARG A 181 -23.25 -11.17 10.59
CA ARG A 181 -22.39 -11.61 9.50
C ARG A 181 -21.96 -10.39 8.67
N ILE A 182 -20.66 -10.24 8.48
CA ILE A 182 -20.04 -9.17 7.67
C ILE A 182 -19.72 -9.67 6.26
N ALA A 183 -19.70 -8.75 5.29
CA ALA A 183 -19.26 -9.05 3.94
C ALA A 183 -17.76 -9.40 3.93
N ASN A 184 -17.35 -10.29 3.04
CA ASN A 184 -15.93 -10.71 2.91
C ASN A 184 -15.27 -11.09 4.25
N TRP A 185 -16.03 -11.75 5.15
CA TRP A 185 -15.59 -12.10 6.49
C TRP A 185 -14.28 -12.90 6.54
N ASP A 186 -13.95 -13.61 5.47
CA ASP A 186 -12.73 -14.40 5.27
C ASP A 186 -11.48 -13.56 5.04
N LEU A 187 -11.63 -12.26 4.80
CA LEU A 187 -10.54 -11.28 4.62
C LEU A 187 -10.28 -10.41 5.88
N TYR A 188 -11.07 -10.58 6.94
CA TYR A 188 -10.88 -9.85 8.20
C TYR A 188 -10.18 -10.68 9.29
N GLY A 189 -9.45 -11.73 8.86
CA GLY A 189 -8.65 -12.55 9.76
C GLY A 189 -7.46 -11.78 10.35
N PRO A 190 -7.17 -12.01 11.63
CA PRO A 190 -6.05 -11.37 12.29
C PRO A 190 -4.72 -11.88 11.73
N GLY A 191 -3.83 -10.98 11.32
CA GLY A 191 -2.44 -11.30 11.01
C GLY A 191 -1.60 -11.50 12.27
N PRO A 192 -0.60 -12.37 12.25
CA PRO A 192 0.33 -12.51 13.37
C PRO A 192 1.28 -11.30 13.44
N SER A 193 1.56 -10.84 14.65
CA SER A 193 2.57 -9.82 14.96
C SER A 193 3.50 -10.32 16.05
N PRO A 194 4.83 -10.14 15.95
CA PRO A 194 5.78 -10.57 16.98
C PRO A 194 5.69 -9.64 18.20
N VAL A 195 4.60 -9.74 18.97
CA VAL A 195 4.32 -8.81 20.08
C VAL A 195 5.41 -8.79 21.15
N HIS A 196 6.16 -9.88 21.31
CA HIS A 196 7.31 -9.92 22.21
C HIS A 196 8.39 -8.92 21.82
N THR A 197 8.66 -8.73 20.51
CA THR A 197 9.69 -7.77 20.08
C THR A 197 9.25 -6.34 20.32
N LEU A 198 7.96 -6.03 20.14
CA LEU A 198 7.41 -4.70 20.43
C LEU A 198 7.56 -4.34 21.92
N VAL A 199 7.30 -5.31 22.83
CA VAL A 199 7.53 -5.13 24.27
C VAL A 199 9.00 -4.92 24.57
N LEU A 200 9.89 -5.77 24.05
CA LEU A 200 11.32 -5.68 24.28
C LEU A 200 11.91 -4.36 23.77
N LEU A 201 11.47 -3.90 22.60
CA LEU A 201 11.85 -2.60 22.05
C LEU A 201 11.36 -1.44 22.94
N ALA A 202 10.11 -1.53 23.43
CA ALA A 202 9.54 -0.54 24.35
C ALA A 202 10.27 -0.49 25.71
N GLU A 203 10.85 -1.61 26.14
CA GLU A 203 11.74 -1.74 27.30
C GLU A 203 13.20 -1.32 27.02
N GLY A 204 13.50 -0.86 25.78
CA GLY A 204 14.84 -0.41 25.39
C GLY A 204 15.86 -1.55 25.17
N LYS A 205 15.40 -2.79 25.00
CA LYS A 205 16.29 -3.94 24.74
C LYS A 205 16.94 -3.80 23.36
N LYS A 206 18.19 -4.22 23.30
CA LYS A 206 18.98 -4.26 22.06
C LYS A 206 19.44 -5.69 21.81
N GLY A 207 19.24 -6.16 20.58
CA GLY A 207 19.59 -7.53 20.17
C GLY A 207 18.53 -8.56 20.52
N LEU A 208 18.63 -9.73 19.86
CA LEU A 208 17.74 -10.86 20.09
C LEU A 208 17.89 -11.39 21.52
N GLN A 209 16.78 -11.80 22.12
CA GLN A 209 16.72 -12.34 23.46
C GLN A 209 16.52 -13.86 23.42
N SER A 210 16.58 -14.52 24.57
CA SER A 210 16.26 -15.95 24.68
C SER A 210 14.77 -16.20 24.43
N VAL A 211 14.40 -17.39 23.94
CA VAL A 211 13.00 -17.78 23.76
C VAL A 211 12.20 -17.59 25.06
N LYS A 212 12.78 -17.92 26.21
CA LYS A 212 12.15 -17.73 27.52
C LYS A 212 11.84 -16.25 27.81
N ASP A 213 12.77 -15.34 27.50
CA ASP A 213 12.56 -13.89 27.70
C ASP A 213 11.53 -13.33 26.72
N ASN A 214 11.52 -13.85 25.50
CA ASN A 214 10.55 -13.51 24.46
C ASN A 214 9.13 -13.95 24.87
N GLU A 215 8.96 -15.17 25.38
CA GLU A 215 7.67 -15.65 25.90
C GLU A 215 7.21 -14.82 27.10
N ALA A 216 8.11 -14.47 28.01
CA ALA A 216 7.80 -13.58 29.14
C ALA A 216 7.40 -12.16 28.65
N ALA A 217 8.02 -11.64 27.59
CA ALA A 217 7.62 -10.38 26.98
C ALA A 217 6.22 -10.45 26.36
N ARG A 218 5.90 -11.54 25.64
CA ARG A 218 4.56 -11.80 25.11
C ARG A 218 3.49 -11.90 26.23
N ASP A 219 3.82 -12.53 27.35
CA ASP A 219 2.91 -12.61 28.50
C ASP A 219 2.69 -11.21 29.13
N ARG A 220 3.70 -10.33 29.16
CA ARG A 220 3.54 -8.92 29.56
C ARG A 220 2.61 -8.16 28.61
N PHE A 221 2.74 -8.34 27.28
CA PHE A 221 1.79 -7.79 26.32
C PHE A 221 0.37 -8.26 26.62
N PHE A 222 0.18 -9.58 26.80
CA PHE A 222 -1.13 -10.17 27.06
C PHE A 222 -1.76 -9.64 28.36
N ALA A 223 -0.96 -9.51 29.42
CA ALA A 223 -1.41 -8.92 30.69
C ALA A 223 -1.82 -7.44 30.51
N ALA A 224 -1.02 -6.66 29.80
CA ALA A 224 -1.33 -5.24 29.51
C ALA A 224 -2.58 -5.09 28.64
N TYR A 225 -2.74 -5.96 27.64
CA TYR A 225 -3.92 -6.00 26.78
C TYR A 225 -5.21 -6.28 27.58
N ASN A 226 -5.21 -7.31 28.42
CA ASN A 226 -6.38 -7.69 29.22
C ASN A 226 -6.76 -6.65 30.28
N SER A 227 -5.76 -6.11 30.98
CA SER A 227 -5.97 -5.09 32.02
C SER A 227 -6.14 -3.67 31.47
N LYS A 228 -5.99 -3.50 30.13
CA LYS A 228 -5.95 -2.19 29.48
C LYS A 228 -4.94 -1.25 30.13
N ASN A 229 -3.73 -1.76 30.41
CA ASN A 229 -2.67 -0.95 30.99
C ASN A 229 -2.20 0.12 29.98
N THR A 230 -2.78 1.31 30.10
CA THR A 230 -2.55 2.44 29.18
C THR A 230 -1.07 2.79 29.05
N ALA A 231 -0.30 2.79 30.14
CA ALA A 231 1.11 3.19 30.10
C ALA A 231 1.94 2.22 29.27
N VAL A 232 1.78 0.92 29.52
CA VAL A 232 2.51 -0.14 28.78
C VAL A 232 2.07 -0.14 27.31
N LEU A 233 0.76 -0.08 27.04
CA LEU A 233 0.24 -0.09 25.67
C LEU A 233 0.68 1.15 24.88
N LYS A 234 0.71 2.35 25.48
CA LYS A 234 1.24 3.56 24.84
C LYS A 234 2.72 3.45 24.50
N SER A 235 3.53 2.84 25.39
CA SER A 235 4.94 2.59 25.09
C SER A 235 5.13 1.64 23.91
N ILE A 236 4.33 0.58 23.84
CA ILE A 236 4.30 -0.34 22.69
C ILE A 236 3.81 0.39 21.43
N GLY A 237 2.77 1.21 21.55
CA GLY A 237 2.20 2.00 20.44
C GLY A 237 3.24 2.95 19.84
N LYS A 238 4.03 3.62 20.68
CA LYS A 238 5.12 4.46 20.22
C LYS A 238 6.15 3.68 19.39
N VAL A 239 6.57 2.50 19.87
CA VAL A 239 7.48 1.63 19.12
C VAL A 239 6.86 1.22 17.77
N TRP A 240 5.60 0.78 17.78
CA TRP A 240 4.92 0.35 16.58
C TRP A 240 4.78 1.47 15.54
N SER A 241 4.52 2.70 15.99
CA SER A 241 4.30 3.87 15.13
C SER A 241 5.60 4.57 14.67
N GLU A 242 6.74 4.40 15.39
CA GLU A 242 7.93 5.19 15.10
C GLU A 242 9.17 4.35 14.75
N ALA A 243 9.34 3.16 15.35
CA ALA A 243 10.62 2.46 15.28
C ALA A 243 10.93 1.85 13.90
N TYR A 244 9.92 1.65 13.07
CA TYR A 244 10.02 1.07 11.73
C TYR A 244 10.15 2.13 10.63
N ASP A 245 10.05 3.43 10.95
CA ASP A 245 10.14 4.54 9.99
C ASP A 245 11.61 4.89 9.70
N ILE A 246 12.33 3.87 9.29
CA ILE A 246 13.74 3.95 8.92
C ILE A 246 13.92 3.48 7.48
N THR A 247 14.90 4.05 6.80
CA THR A 247 15.21 3.75 5.38
C THR A 247 16.65 3.30 5.18
N GLU A 248 17.43 3.29 6.26
CA GLU A 248 18.79 2.75 6.31
C GLU A 248 18.86 1.62 7.31
N VAL A 249 19.37 0.48 6.89
CA VAL A 249 19.54 -0.72 7.72
C VAL A 249 20.94 -1.27 7.51
N ASN A 250 21.65 -1.46 8.60
CA ASN A 250 23.02 -1.99 8.63
C ASN A 250 23.23 -2.83 9.90
N ASN A 251 24.45 -3.33 10.10
CA ASN A 251 24.80 -4.20 11.23
C ASN A 251 24.62 -3.56 12.63
N SER A 252 24.44 -2.24 12.72
CA SER A 252 24.16 -1.55 14.00
C SER A 252 22.65 -1.42 14.29
N THR A 253 21.79 -1.73 13.32
CA THR A 253 20.34 -1.65 13.47
C THR A 253 19.87 -2.78 14.42
N ASN A 254 18.95 -2.46 15.32
CA ASN A 254 18.45 -3.42 16.29
C ASN A 254 17.74 -4.61 15.62
N PRO A 255 18.23 -5.85 15.71
CA PRO A 255 17.67 -7.00 15.02
C PRO A 255 16.26 -7.40 15.49
N LEU A 256 15.80 -6.92 16.65
CA LEU A 256 14.41 -7.10 17.10
C LEU A 256 13.39 -6.54 16.10
N LEU A 257 13.75 -5.54 15.28
CA LEU A 257 12.90 -4.95 14.25
C LEU A 257 12.62 -5.92 13.09
N TRP A 258 13.46 -6.93 12.88
CA TRP A 258 13.39 -7.81 11.71
C TRP A 258 12.85 -9.21 12.00
N VAL A 259 12.34 -9.43 13.21
CA VAL A 259 11.70 -10.69 13.57
C VAL A 259 10.37 -10.81 12.84
N GLY A 260 10.28 -11.81 11.97
CA GLY A 260 9.11 -12.09 11.14
C GLY A 260 8.89 -13.60 10.97
N ASN A 261 7.77 -13.99 10.36
CA ASN A 261 7.46 -15.39 10.06
C ASN A 261 7.34 -15.68 8.57
N GLY A 262 7.67 -14.70 7.71
CA GLY A 262 7.73 -14.87 6.26
C GLY A 262 8.96 -15.64 5.80
N GLY A 263 9.07 -15.84 4.48
CA GLY A 263 10.20 -16.56 3.86
C GLY A 263 11.52 -15.81 3.88
N PHE A 264 11.47 -14.51 4.14
CA PHE A 264 12.64 -13.64 4.16
C PHE A 264 12.66 -12.76 5.40
N THR A 265 13.86 -12.29 5.75
CA THR A 265 14.11 -11.27 6.77
C THR A 265 14.89 -10.10 6.15
N VAL A 266 14.78 -8.91 6.72
CA VAL A 266 15.55 -7.73 6.26
C VAL A 266 17.03 -7.94 6.62
N ASP A 267 17.91 -7.78 5.63
CA ASP A 267 19.38 -7.85 5.78
C ASP A 267 19.98 -6.45 5.82
N SER A 268 19.62 -5.63 4.82
CA SER A 268 20.14 -4.27 4.71
C SER A 268 19.21 -3.36 3.90
N ALA A 269 19.34 -2.06 4.11
CA ALA A 269 18.69 -1.05 3.27
C ALA A 269 19.58 0.16 3.10
N VAL A 270 19.56 0.75 1.91
CA VAL A 270 20.24 1.99 1.56
C VAL A 270 19.20 3.01 1.14
N THR A 271 19.11 4.10 1.88
CA THR A 271 18.12 5.16 1.68
C THR A 271 17.99 5.56 0.22
N LYS A 272 16.78 5.54 -0.32
CA LYS A 272 16.43 5.89 -1.72
C LYS A 272 17.13 5.05 -2.81
N SER A 273 17.75 3.95 -2.46
CA SER A 273 18.51 3.09 -3.38
C SER A 273 17.96 1.67 -3.43
N SER A 274 18.00 0.94 -2.30
CA SER A 274 17.62 -0.46 -2.29
C SER A 274 17.26 -0.98 -0.91
N VAL A 275 16.55 -2.12 -0.90
CA VAL A 275 16.36 -2.96 0.27
C VAL A 275 16.73 -4.40 -0.10
N THR A 276 17.51 -5.04 0.75
CA THR A 276 17.95 -6.43 0.59
C THR A 276 17.32 -7.31 1.66
N LEU A 277 16.73 -8.42 1.22
CA LEU A 277 16.15 -9.42 2.10
C LEU A 277 16.85 -10.77 1.85
N LYS A 278 17.05 -11.55 2.91
CA LYS A 278 17.63 -12.89 2.86
C LYS A 278 16.66 -13.92 3.40
N THR A 279 16.76 -15.13 2.89
CA THR A 279 15.92 -16.26 3.32
C THR A 279 15.92 -16.41 4.84
N ASN A 280 14.74 -16.56 5.41
CA ASN A 280 14.53 -16.92 6.79
C ASN A 280 14.77 -18.43 6.98
N PRO A 281 15.85 -18.87 7.63
CA PRO A 281 16.16 -20.28 7.78
C PRO A 281 15.17 -21.04 8.68
N LYS A 282 14.34 -20.31 9.46
CA LYS A 282 13.31 -20.88 10.34
C LYS A 282 11.90 -20.81 9.73
N TYR A 283 11.78 -20.41 8.47
CA TYR A 283 10.49 -20.32 7.80
C TYR A 283 9.75 -21.66 7.77
N ASN A 284 8.57 -21.69 8.42
CA ASN A 284 7.70 -22.86 8.47
C ASN A 284 6.21 -22.50 8.53
N SER A 285 5.87 -21.23 8.24
CA SER A 285 4.54 -20.65 8.45
C SER A 285 3.67 -20.56 7.19
N GLY A 286 4.18 -20.97 6.02
CA GLY A 286 3.44 -20.81 4.77
C GLY A 286 3.76 -21.86 3.72
N PRO A 287 3.45 -21.60 2.43
CA PRO A 287 3.71 -22.52 1.35
C PRO A 287 5.17 -22.93 1.31
N LYS A 288 5.41 -24.20 0.98
CA LYS A 288 6.77 -24.74 0.88
C LYS A 288 7.58 -23.97 -0.16
N LEU A 289 8.82 -23.62 0.17
CA LEU A 289 9.78 -23.06 -0.79
C LEU A 289 10.07 -24.10 -1.86
N THR A 290 9.66 -23.83 -3.09
CA THR A 290 9.92 -24.65 -4.28
C THR A 290 10.89 -23.96 -5.23
N GLY A 291 11.11 -22.66 -5.04
CA GLY A 291 12.07 -21.86 -5.77
C GLY A 291 13.49 -21.97 -5.24
N THR A 292 14.42 -21.30 -5.92
CA THR A 292 15.87 -21.34 -5.60
C THR A 292 16.42 -19.99 -5.14
N ILE A 293 15.54 -18.97 -4.96
CA ILE A 293 15.96 -17.62 -4.56
C ILE A 293 16.19 -17.57 -3.04
N ASP A 294 17.38 -17.15 -2.65
CA ASP A 294 17.77 -16.90 -1.25
C ASP A 294 17.92 -15.42 -0.90
N THR A 295 18.06 -14.56 -1.92
CA THR A 295 18.24 -13.12 -1.74
C THR A 295 17.31 -12.36 -2.67
N VAL A 296 16.52 -11.43 -2.12
CA VAL A 296 15.65 -10.51 -2.86
C VAL A 296 16.15 -9.09 -2.65
N ILE A 297 16.38 -8.36 -3.74
CA ILE A 297 16.77 -6.96 -3.71
C ILE A 297 15.70 -6.15 -4.43
N PHE A 298 15.04 -5.23 -3.73
CA PHE A 298 14.28 -4.17 -4.37
C PHE A 298 15.21 -3.01 -4.69
N LYS A 299 15.33 -2.66 -5.97
CA LYS A 299 16.13 -1.53 -6.46
C LYS A 299 15.20 -0.41 -6.90
N PHE A 300 15.39 0.78 -6.34
CA PHE A 300 14.50 1.92 -6.57
C PHE A 300 15.04 2.79 -7.71
N ILE A 301 14.28 2.86 -8.79
CA ILE A 301 14.61 3.68 -9.95
C ILE A 301 13.32 4.40 -10.38
N SER A 302 13.26 5.71 -10.15
CA SER A 302 12.06 6.50 -10.42
C SER A 302 11.78 6.70 -11.92
N ASP A 303 12.82 6.73 -12.75
CA ASP A 303 12.71 6.84 -14.21
C ASP A 303 12.54 5.47 -14.85
N GLY A 304 11.40 5.23 -15.50
CA GLY A 304 11.07 3.95 -16.12
C GLY A 304 12.00 3.58 -17.29
N THR A 305 12.56 4.57 -18.02
CA THR A 305 13.49 4.33 -19.13
C THR A 305 14.86 3.92 -18.59
N ALA A 306 15.33 4.55 -17.51
CA ALA A 306 16.54 4.14 -16.82
C ALA A 306 16.40 2.73 -16.23
N ALA A 307 15.21 2.39 -15.68
CA ALA A 307 14.93 1.03 -15.19
C ALA A 307 14.90 0.00 -16.33
N ALA A 308 14.35 0.33 -17.51
CA ALA A 308 14.40 -0.53 -18.69
C ALA A 308 15.85 -0.75 -19.17
N GLN A 309 16.69 0.27 -19.11
CA GLN A 309 18.12 0.14 -19.43
C GLN A 309 18.86 -0.72 -18.39
N ALA A 310 18.57 -0.57 -17.10
CA ALA A 310 19.15 -1.40 -16.06
C ALA A 310 18.76 -2.89 -16.22
N LEU A 311 17.52 -3.18 -16.67
CA LEU A 311 17.10 -4.53 -17.03
C LEU A 311 17.88 -5.05 -18.27
N ALA A 312 18.08 -4.20 -19.28
CA ALA A 312 18.87 -4.55 -20.47
C ALA A 312 20.32 -4.91 -20.12
N ASN A 313 20.90 -4.19 -19.16
CA ASN A 313 22.27 -4.40 -18.68
C ASN A 313 22.40 -5.61 -17.73
N GLY A 314 21.28 -6.25 -17.32
CA GLY A 314 21.29 -7.34 -16.35
C GLY A 314 21.46 -6.90 -14.87
N GLU A 315 21.27 -5.60 -14.59
CA GLU A 315 21.28 -5.05 -13.23
C GLU A 315 19.95 -5.27 -12.51
N LEU A 316 18.90 -5.58 -13.27
CA LEU A 316 17.58 -5.99 -12.80
C LEU A 316 17.20 -7.33 -13.42
N ASP A 317 16.35 -8.08 -12.73
CA ASP A 317 15.73 -9.32 -13.23
C ASP A 317 14.26 -9.12 -13.54
N VAL A 318 13.62 -8.23 -12.82
CA VAL A 318 12.20 -7.90 -12.96
C VAL A 318 12.04 -6.39 -13.01
N TYR A 319 11.48 -5.90 -14.10
CA TYR A 319 10.92 -4.56 -14.18
C TYR A 319 9.46 -4.65 -13.71
N SER A 320 9.14 -3.94 -12.64
CA SER A 320 7.78 -3.75 -12.14
C SER A 320 7.68 -2.32 -11.63
N GLY A 321 6.74 -1.55 -12.15
CA GLY A 321 6.63 -0.15 -11.76
C GLY A 321 5.57 0.57 -12.56
N GLN A 322 5.63 1.90 -12.52
CA GLN A 322 4.70 2.76 -13.26
C GLN A 322 5.29 3.07 -14.64
N PRO A 323 4.86 2.36 -15.71
CA PRO A 323 5.48 2.50 -17.02
C PRO A 323 5.14 3.86 -17.67
N THR A 324 6.11 4.38 -18.44
CA THR A 324 5.89 5.41 -19.46
C THR A 324 5.90 4.78 -20.86
N ALA A 325 5.39 5.48 -21.87
CA ALA A 325 5.40 4.98 -23.24
C ALA A 325 6.83 4.66 -23.74
N ASP A 326 7.80 5.51 -23.40
CA ASP A 326 9.20 5.34 -23.78
C ASP A 326 9.82 4.12 -23.08
N ALA A 327 9.53 3.91 -21.79
CA ALA A 327 9.98 2.72 -21.07
C ALA A 327 9.43 1.45 -21.71
N VAL A 328 8.14 1.42 -22.05
CA VAL A 328 7.52 0.26 -22.74
C VAL A 328 8.14 0.03 -24.12
N ALA A 329 8.40 1.10 -24.88
CA ALA A 329 9.08 1.00 -26.18
C ALA A 329 10.51 0.43 -26.04
N ALA A 330 11.23 0.82 -24.98
CA ALA A 330 12.55 0.26 -24.67
C ALA A 330 12.47 -1.22 -24.29
N LEU A 331 11.55 -1.59 -23.40
CA LEU A 331 11.35 -2.99 -22.95
C LEU A 331 10.97 -3.92 -24.12
N LYS A 332 10.15 -3.48 -25.06
CA LYS A 332 9.77 -4.25 -26.26
C LYS A 332 10.94 -4.62 -27.17
N LYS A 333 12.05 -3.89 -27.10
CA LYS A 333 13.27 -4.16 -27.90
C LYS A 333 14.16 -5.23 -27.27
N LEU A 334 13.92 -5.61 -26.01
CA LEU A 334 14.76 -6.59 -25.30
C LEU A 334 14.37 -8.01 -25.70
N SER A 335 15.35 -8.77 -26.20
CA SER A 335 15.17 -10.16 -26.61
C SER A 335 15.28 -11.16 -25.43
N ASN A 336 15.88 -10.75 -24.32
CA ASN A 336 16.17 -11.59 -23.14
C ASN A 336 15.13 -11.52 -22.03
N VAL A 337 13.98 -10.85 -22.26
CA VAL A 337 12.89 -10.72 -21.30
C VAL A 337 11.57 -11.28 -21.84
N ASN A 338 10.71 -11.68 -20.93
CA ASN A 338 9.28 -11.91 -21.18
C ASN A 338 8.52 -10.66 -20.75
N LEU A 339 7.76 -10.06 -21.67
CA LEU A 339 6.93 -8.90 -21.39
C LEU A 339 5.50 -9.35 -21.10
N ILE A 340 5.02 -9.08 -19.90
CA ILE A 340 3.68 -9.39 -19.43
C ILE A 340 2.91 -8.08 -19.29
N GLY A 341 1.85 -7.92 -20.09
CA GLY A 341 0.98 -6.75 -20.06
C GLY A 341 -0.32 -7.05 -19.33
N GLY A 342 -1.03 -5.99 -18.92
CA GLY A 342 -2.34 -6.11 -18.30
C GLY A 342 -2.89 -4.78 -17.81
N ILE A 343 -3.92 -4.85 -16.97
CA ILE A 343 -4.49 -3.71 -16.23
C ILE A 343 -4.27 -3.99 -14.75
N ASN A 344 -3.67 -3.03 -14.06
CA ASN A 344 -3.55 -3.05 -12.61
C ASN A 344 -4.87 -2.55 -11.98
N ALA A 345 -5.22 -3.02 -10.81
CA ALA A 345 -6.36 -2.52 -10.05
C ALA A 345 -6.10 -1.14 -9.39
N CYS A 346 -4.85 -0.67 -9.41
CA CYS A 346 -4.53 0.68 -8.98
C CYS A 346 -5.22 1.72 -9.88
N TYR A 347 -5.87 2.69 -9.28
CA TYR A 347 -6.50 3.80 -10.00
C TYR A 347 -5.93 5.15 -9.58
N GLU A 348 -5.54 5.97 -10.56
CA GLU A 348 -5.11 7.35 -10.34
C GLU A 348 -6.34 8.24 -10.18
N HIS A 349 -6.32 9.13 -9.19
CA HIS A 349 -7.42 10.04 -8.89
C HIS A 349 -6.91 11.40 -8.39
N TRP A 350 -7.76 12.41 -8.47
CA TRP A 350 -7.60 13.70 -7.82
C TRP A 350 -8.56 13.79 -6.64
N ASP A 351 -8.04 14.18 -5.49
CA ASP A 351 -8.82 14.43 -4.28
C ASP A 351 -8.79 15.91 -3.91
N THR A 352 -9.88 16.38 -3.31
CA THR A 352 -10.02 17.73 -2.78
C THR A 352 -10.21 17.68 -1.27
N ARG A 353 -9.56 18.58 -0.55
CA ARG A 353 -9.69 18.69 0.89
C ARG A 353 -11.00 19.37 1.27
N VAL A 354 -11.63 18.89 2.33
CA VAL A 354 -12.89 19.43 2.87
C VAL A 354 -12.66 20.09 4.22
N ASN A 355 -11.99 19.37 5.11
CA ASN A 355 -11.61 19.82 6.45
C ASN A 355 -10.22 19.30 6.81
N ALA A 356 -9.76 19.56 8.02
CA ALA A 356 -8.56 18.95 8.55
C ALA A 356 -8.72 17.41 8.65
N ALA A 357 -7.66 16.68 8.37
CA ALA A 357 -7.57 15.29 8.78
C ALA A 357 -7.39 15.20 10.30
N PRO A 358 -7.73 14.07 10.96
CA PRO A 358 -7.49 13.87 12.38
C PRO A 358 -6.04 14.22 12.79
N GLY A 359 -5.88 14.92 13.90
CA GLY A 359 -4.56 15.34 14.39
C GLY A 359 -3.88 16.48 13.62
N GLN A 360 -4.52 17.02 12.59
CA GLN A 360 -3.96 18.14 11.80
C GLN A 360 -4.57 19.49 12.21
N PRO A 361 -3.81 20.60 12.05
CA PRO A 361 -4.35 21.94 12.22
C PRO A 361 -5.54 22.19 11.29
N ASP A 362 -6.42 23.11 11.68
CA ASP A 362 -7.60 23.52 10.91
C ASP A 362 -7.28 23.81 9.44
N TYR A 363 -8.05 23.23 8.54
CA TYR A 363 -7.99 23.56 7.12
C TYR A 363 -8.81 24.84 6.85
N ASN A 364 -8.16 25.85 6.33
CA ASN A 364 -8.75 27.15 6.00
C ASN A 364 -8.63 27.50 4.50
N GLY A 365 -8.41 26.51 3.64
CA GLY A 365 -8.32 26.70 2.19
C GLY A 365 -9.65 26.94 1.51
N ILE A 366 -9.58 27.16 0.19
CA ILE A 366 -10.74 27.59 -0.61
C ILE A 366 -11.86 26.55 -0.70
N PHE A 367 -11.55 25.26 -0.46
CA PHE A 367 -12.48 24.14 -0.57
C PHE A 367 -13.15 23.76 0.75
N LYS A 368 -12.92 24.54 1.83
CA LYS A 368 -13.42 24.23 3.19
C LYS A 368 -14.92 24.02 3.24
N GLY A 369 -15.33 23.00 3.99
CA GLY A 369 -16.70 22.68 4.34
C GLY A 369 -17.47 21.88 3.30
N HIS A 370 -18.55 21.25 3.76
CA HIS A 370 -19.49 20.51 2.92
C HIS A 370 -20.55 21.43 2.31
N GLY A 371 -21.05 21.04 1.11
CA GLY A 371 -22.09 21.80 0.42
C GLY A 371 -21.65 23.19 -0.02
N GLY A 372 -22.61 23.98 -0.51
CA GLY A 372 -22.49 25.42 -0.78
C GLY A 372 -21.24 25.83 -1.56
N LYS A 373 -20.51 26.82 -1.03
CA LYS A 373 -19.30 27.38 -1.65
C LYS A 373 -18.20 26.30 -1.82
N GLY A 374 -17.93 25.51 -0.77
CA GLY A 374 -16.88 24.50 -0.79
C GLY A 374 -17.12 23.47 -1.89
N ALA A 375 -18.31 22.88 -1.95
CA ALA A 375 -18.67 21.89 -2.97
C ALA A 375 -18.66 22.47 -4.39
N ASP A 376 -19.13 23.71 -4.59
CA ASP A 376 -19.11 24.35 -5.92
C ASP A 376 -17.67 24.54 -6.42
N LEU A 377 -16.75 24.98 -5.53
CA LEU A 377 -15.36 25.23 -5.87
C LEU A 377 -14.59 23.92 -6.12
N ARG A 378 -14.83 22.87 -5.31
CA ARG A 378 -14.27 21.53 -5.56
C ARG A 378 -14.73 20.95 -6.90
N LYS A 379 -16.05 21.05 -7.22
CA LYS A 379 -16.58 20.65 -8.52
C LYS A 379 -15.95 21.44 -9.66
N ALA A 380 -15.82 22.77 -9.52
CA ALA A 380 -15.17 23.62 -10.52
C ALA A 380 -13.71 23.18 -10.77
N PHE A 381 -12.96 22.92 -9.68
CA PHE A 381 -11.59 22.44 -9.76
C PHE A 381 -11.52 21.08 -10.50
N LEU A 382 -12.30 20.08 -10.08
CA LEU A 382 -12.28 18.75 -10.72
C LEU A 382 -12.73 18.77 -12.19
N LEU A 383 -13.64 19.66 -12.58
CA LEU A 383 -14.02 19.88 -13.99
C LEU A 383 -12.86 20.48 -14.82
N SER A 384 -11.95 21.23 -14.19
CA SER A 384 -10.79 21.83 -14.86
C SER A 384 -9.64 20.85 -15.06
N ILE A 385 -9.71 19.64 -14.51
CA ILE A 385 -8.69 18.60 -14.73
C ILE A 385 -8.96 17.91 -16.07
N PRO A 386 -8.05 17.99 -17.07
CA PRO A 386 -8.28 17.51 -18.43
C PRO A 386 -8.04 15.99 -18.51
N ARG A 387 -8.94 15.19 -17.91
CA ARG A 387 -8.78 13.75 -17.75
C ARG A 387 -8.60 12.99 -19.07
N GLU A 388 -9.37 13.40 -20.11
CA GLU A 388 -9.24 12.82 -21.45
C GLU A 388 -7.85 13.10 -22.04
N GLU A 389 -7.36 14.35 -21.97
CA GLU A 389 -6.05 14.72 -22.50
C GLU A 389 -4.91 13.99 -21.76
N ILE A 390 -5.03 13.87 -20.42
CA ILE A 390 -4.10 13.10 -19.59
C ILE A 390 -4.08 11.64 -20.05
N ASN A 391 -5.25 11.02 -20.25
CA ASN A 391 -5.37 9.63 -20.68
C ASN A 391 -4.79 9.43 -22.10
N GLU A 392 -5.17 10.29 -23.05
CA GLU A 392 -4.68 10.25 -24.43
C GLU A 392 -3.17 10.38 -24.52
N LYS A 393 -2.57 11.32 -23.78
CA LYS A 393 -1.14 11.60 -23.89
C LYS A 393 -0.25 10.66 -23.07
N LEU A 394 -0.73 10.20 -21.89
CA LEU A 394 0.13 9.49 -20.94
C LEU A 394 -0.19 8.00 -20.81
N ILE A 395 -1.42 7.57 -21.10
CA ILE A 395 -1.87 6.20 -20.84
C ILE A 395 -2.16 5.43 -22.12
N LYS A 396 -2.91 5.99 -23.05
CA LYS A 396 -3.26 5.31 -24.31
C LYS A 396 -2.07 4.93 -25.20
N PRO A 397 -0.92 5.62 -25.17
CA PRO A 397 0.28 5.11 -25.82
C PRO A 397 0.78 3.76 -25.29
N ILE A 398 0.40 3.40 -24.05
CA ILE A 398 0.74 2.14 -23.40
C ILE A 398 -0.42 1.14 -23.52
N ASN A 399 -1.64 1.61 -23.26
CA ASN A 399 -2.89 0.84 -23.35
C ASN A 399 -3.93 1.62 -24.17
N PRO A 400 -4.05 1.39 -25.49
CA PRO A 400 -4.94 2.16 -26.37
C PRO A 400 -6.41 2.14 -25.93
N ASN A 401 -6.83 1.11 -25.21
CA ASN A 401 -8.21 0.92 -24.75
C ASN A 401 -8.43 1.41 -23.32
N ALA A 402 -7.51 2.19 -22.74
CA ALA A 402 -7.65 2.69 -21.37
C ALA A 402 -8.88 3.62 -21.26
N PRO A 403 -9.88 3.28 -20.42
CA PRO A 403 -11.06 4.10 -20.20
C PRO A 403 -10.78 5.21 -19.18
N ILE A 404 -11.60 6.27 -19.24
CA ILE A 404 -11.72 7.22 -18.13
C ILE A 404 -12.57 6.58 -17.02
N LEU A 405 -12.16 6.75 -15.78
CA LEU A 405 -12.88 6.18 -14.65
C LEU A 405 -14.10 6.99 -14.28
N GLY A 406 -15.24 6.34 -14.23
CA GLY A 406 -16.52 6.89 -13.77
C GLY A 406 -16.91 6.46 -12.36
N SER A 407 -16.08 5.65 -11.70
CA SER A 407 -16.29 5.16 -10.33
C SER A 407 -14.94 4.99 -9.60
N THR A 408 -14.95 5.15 -8.27
CA THR A 408 -13.83 4.87 -7.37
C THR A 408 -14.07 3.63 -6.49
N PHE A 409 -15.20 2.95 -6.67
CA PHE A 409 -15.55 1.73 -5.93
C PHE A 409 -15.30 0.47 -6.76
N ILE A 410 -15.66 0.48 -8.03
CA ILE A 410 -15.46 -0.65 -8.95
C ILE A 410 -14.86 -0.18 -10.28
N ALA A 411 -14.09 -1.06 -10.88
CA ALA A 411 -13.41 -0.81 -12.15
C ALA A 411 -14.27 -1.17 -13.37
N PRO A 412 -13.99 -0.61 -14.56
CA PRO A 412 -14.55 -1.08 -15.81
C PRO A 412 -14.39 -2.59 -16.00
N GLY A 413 -15.43 -3.25 -16.52
CA GLY A 413 -15.48 -4.71 -16.66
C GLY A 413 -16.06 -5.45 -15.46
N PHE A 414 -16.33 -4.78 -14.34
CA PHE A 414 -17.13 -5.36 -13.26
C PHE A 414 -18.61 -5.41 -13.65
N ASP A 415 -19.30 -6.50 -13.29
CA ASP A 415 -20.73 -6.64 -13.59
C ASP A 415 -21.55 -5.52 -12.93
N GLY A 416 -22.27 -4.77 -13.74
CA GLY A 416 -23.06 -3.60 -13.31
C GLY A 416 -22.31 -2.27 -13.36
N TYR A 417 -21.05 -2.21 -13.82
CA TYR A 417 -20.29 -0.96 -13.95
C TYR A 417 -21.02 0.08 -14.83
N GLU A 418 -21.51 -0.31 -16.00
CA GLU A 418 -22.21 0.60 -16.92
C GLU A 418 -23.48 1.18 -16.29
N ARG A 419 -24.25 0.35 -15.57
CA ARG A 419 -25.41 0.80 -14.80
C ARG A 419 -25.02 1.78 -13.70
N LEU A 420 -23.88 1.52 -13.02
CA LEU A 420 -23.34 2.39 -11.97
C LEU A 420 -23.04 3.76 -12.54
N VAL A 421 -22.16 3.86 -13.55
CA VAL A 421 -21.68 5.15 -14.08
C VAL A 421 -22.77 5.96 -14.75
N ALA A 422 -23.79 5.31 -15.32
CA ALA A 422 -24.97 5.99 -15.86
C ALA A 422 -25.83 6.68 -14.77
N ASN A 423 -25.68 6.30 -13.49
CA ASN A 423 -26.58 6.73 -12.42
C ASN A 423 -25.92 7.35 -11.19
N ASN A 424 -24.58 7.31 -11.06
CA ASN A 424 -23.84 7.72 -9.87
C ASN A 424 -23.50 9.23 -9.79
N GLY A 425 -23.83 10.00 -10.82
CA GLY A 425 -23.51 11.44 -10.90
C GLY A 425 -22.19 11.76 -11.60
N SER A 426 -21.38 10.76 -11.98
CA SER A 426 -20.11 10.97 -12.72
C SER A 426 -20.32 11.63 -14.08
N GLY A 427 -21.48 11.48 -14.69
CA GLY A 427 -21.87 12.16 -15.93
C GLY A 427 -21.78 13.69 -15.86
N PHE A 428 -21.82 14.28 -14.67
CA PHE A 428 -21.57 15.71 -14.48
C PHE A 428 -20.18 16.15 -14.96
N TYR A 429 -19.20 15.24 -14.93
CA TYR A 429 -17.78 15.44 -15.26
C TYR A 429 -17.42 14.85 -16.64
N VAL A 430 -18.41 14.56 -17.48
CA VAL A 430 -18.22 14.01 -18.84
C VAL A 430 -18.60 15.06 -19.87
N GLY A 431 -17.83 15.16 -20.96
CA GLY A 431 -18.05 16.09 -22.07
C GLY A 431 -16.75 16.61 -22.66
N SER A 432 -16.84 17.46 -23.67
CA SER A 432 -15.67 18.14 -24.22
C SER A 432 -15.00 19.02 -23.15
N GLN A 433 -13.67 19.11 -23.14
CA GLN A 433 -12.95 19.88 -22.11
C GLN A 433 -13.37 21.36 -22.11
N ASP A 434 -13.71 21.93 -23.28
CA ASP A 434 -14.20 23.31 -23.36
C ASP A 434 -15.55 23.49 -22.68
N ALA A 435 -16.48 22.55 -22.85
CA ALA A 435 -17.77 22.56 -22.15
C ALA A 435 -17.60 22.40 -20.63
N LEU A 436 -16.67 21.51 -20.20
CA LEU A 436 -16.32 21.31 -18.78
C LEU A 436 -15.67 22.59 -18.21
N ASN A 437 -14.75 23.22 -18.93
CA ASN A 437 -14.13 24.49 -18.54
C ASN A 437 -15.14 25.62 -18.40
N ALA A 438 -16.10 25.73 -19.33
CA ALA A 438 -17.17 26.72 -19.25
C ALA A 438 -18.08 26.49 -18.02
N LYS A 439 -18.39 25.24 -17.70
CA LYS A 439 -19.13 24.86 -16.49
C LYS A 439 -18.33 25.19 -15.23
N ALA A 440 -17.05 24.86 -15.20
CA ALA A 440 -16.13 25.16 -14.09
C ALA A 440 -16.02 26.68 -13.84
N ALA A 441 -15.82 27.46 -14.90
CA ALA A 441 -15.74 28.92 -14.81
C ALA A 441 -17.02 29.54 -14.24
N ARG A 442 -18.21 29.02 -14.60
CA ARG A 442 -19.48 29.50 -14.01
C ARG A 442 -19.55 29.22 -12.51
N LEU A 443 -19.16 28.02 -12.07
CA LEU A 443 -19.14 27.67 -10.65
C LEU A 443 -18.12 28.52 -9.88
N LEU A 444 -16.92 28.74 -10.44
CA LEU A 444 -15.89 29.56 -9.84
C LEU A 444 -16.35 31.01 -9.68
N LYS A 445 -16.88 31.62 -10.75
CA LYS A 445 -17.32 33.02 -10.76
C LYS A 445 -18.50 33.30 -9.85
N LYS A 446 -19.30 32.32 -9.49
CA LYS A 446 -20.36 32.44 -8.49
C LYS A 446 -19.82 32.90 -7.13
N HIS A 447 -18.58 32.51 -6.79
CA HIS A 447 -17.94 32.80 -5.49
C HIS A 447 -16.75 33.75 -5.61
N TYR A 448 -16.14 33.84 -6.79
CA TYR A 448 -15.02 34.71 -7.15
C TYR A 448 -15.32 35.39 -8.48
N PRO A 449 -16.17 36.45 -8.51
CA PRO A 449 -16.65 37.07 -9.75
C PRO A 449 -15.53 37.60 -10.67
N SER A 450 -14.41 38.04 -10.09
CA SER A 450 -13.25 38.56 -10.82
C SER A 450 -12.27 37.48 -11.28
N ALA A 451 -12.52 36.19 -10.96
CA ALA A 451 -11.62 35.12 -11.36
C ALA A 451 -11.50 34.99 -12.87
N SER A 452 -10.26 34.96 -13.36
CA SER A 452 -9.91 34.86 -14.78
C SER A 452 -8.49 34.30 -14.94
N PRO A 453 -8.04 33.93 -16.12
CA PRO A 453 -6.65 33.55 -16.36
C PRO A 453 -5.61 34.61 -15.97
N SER A 454 -5.98 35.90 -16.02
CA SER A 454 -5.13 37.02 -15.60
C SER A 454 -5.28 37.39 -14.12
N ASN A 455 -6.32 36.90 -13.44
CA ASN A 455 -6.56 37.07 -12.00
C ASN A 455 -7.04 35.73 -11.40
N PRO A 456 -6.18 34.69 -11.38
CA PRO A 456 -6.60 33.37 -10.98
C PRO A 456 -6.71 33.20 -9.47
N VAL A 457 -7.58 32.29 -9.05
CA VAL A 457 -7.68 31.80 -7.68
C VAL A 457 -6.62 30.72 -7.46
N LYS A 458 -5.80 30.86 -6.43
CA LYS A 458 -4.75 29.89 -6.11
C LYS A 458 -5.34 28.62 -5.50
N VAL A 459 -4.80 27.48 -5.91
CA VAL A 459 -5.07 26.14 -5.36
C VAL A 459 -3.73 25.49 -5.03
N THR A 460 -3.47 25.19 -3.78
CA THR A 460 -2.26 24.49 -3.36
C THR A 460 -2.40 22.99 -3.59
N VAL A 461 -1.44 22.40 -4.31
CA VAL A 461 -1.49 20.99 -4.72
C VAL A 461 -0.25 20.26 -4.25
N LEU A 462 -0.43 19.18 -3.48
CA LEU A 462 0.64 18.22 -3.22
C LEU A 462 0.93 17.43 -4.50
N VAL A 463 2.16 17.52 -4.99
CA VAL A 463 2.60 16.82 -6.20
C VAL A 463 3.61 15.74 -5.81
N PRO A 464 3.30 14.45 -6.03
CA PRO A 464 4.28 13.39 -5.82
C PRO A 464 5.50 13.54 -6.72
N GLY A 465 6.65 13.83 -6.11
CA GLY A 465 7.93 14.00 -6.81
C GLY A 465 8.54 12.69 -7.31
N ASN A 466 9.60 12.81 -8.09
CA ASN A 466 10.35 11.67 -8.66
C ASN A 466 9.49 10.71 -9.51
N ASN A 467 8.43 11.24 -10.15
CA ASN A 467 7.58 10.46 -11.04
C ASN A 467 7.30 11.28 -12.32
N PRO A 468 8.00 11.00 -13.45
CA PRO A 468 7.85 11.76 -14.69
C PRO A 468 6.41 11.80 -15.22
N ARG A 469 5.65 10.69 -15.12
CA ARG A 469 4.25 10.65 -15.53
C ARG A 469 3.40 11.63 -14.72
N ARG A 470 3.59 11.67 -13.38
CA ARG A 470 2.85 12.60 -12.51
C ARG A 470 3.26 14.04 -12.71
N ALA A 471 4.53 14.31 -13.01
CA ALA A 471 4.97 15.65 -13.39
C ALA A 471 4.28 16.13 -14.67
N ALA A 472 4.18 15.28 -15.71
CA ALA A 472 3.44 15.57 -16.93
C ALA A 472 1.93 15.75 -16.69
N GLN A 473 1.33 14.90 -15.86
CA GLN A 473 -0.08 15.00 -15.45
C GLN A 473 -0.37 16.33 -14.76
N PHE A 474 0.49 16.74 -13.83
CA PHE A 474 0.36 18.04 -13.15
C PHE A 474 0.50 19.22 -14.12
N ALA A 475 1.44 19.16 -15.05
CA ALA A 475 1.63 20.22 -16.06
C ALA A 475 0.38 20.41 -16.95
N LEU A 476 -0.22 19.31 -17.41
CA LEU A 476 -1.48 19.34 -18.18
C LEU A 476 -2.65 19.92 -17.34
N ALA A 477 -2.76 19.47 -16.08
CA ALA A 477 -3.79 19.98 -15.17
C ALA A 477 -3.63 21.48 -14.90
N LYS A 478 -2.39 21.95 -14.60
CA LYS A 478 -2.09 23.36 -14.35
C LYS A 478 -2.41 24.23 -15.56
N ALA A 479 -2.01 23.81 -16.75
CA ALA A 479 -2.24 24.56 -17.99
C ALA A 479 -3.73 24.71 -18.30
N ASN A 480 -4.54 23.66 -18.09
CA ASN A 480 -5.98 23.73 -18.33
C ASN A 480 -6.75 24.46 -17.23
N ALA A 481 -6.39 24.25 -15.95
CA ALA A 481 -7.02 24.92 -14.82
C ALA A 481 -6.87 26.45 -14.90
N LEU A 482 -5.73 26.95 -15.42
CA LEU A 482 -5.51 28.38 -15.63
C LEU A 482 -6.53 28.98 -16.60
N LYS A 483 -6.96 28.26 -17.66
CA LYS A 483 -8.01 28.70 -18.60
C LYS A 483 -9.35 28.96 -17.90
N VAL A 484 -9.62 28.23 -16.83
CA VAL A 484 -10.83 28.40 -16.00
C VAL A 484 -10.71 29.56 -15.03
N GLY A 485 -9.50 29.92 -14.61
CA GLY A 485 -9.20 30.94 -13.60
C GLY A 485 -8.68 30.35 -12.29
N PHE A 486 -8.11 29.12 -12.30
CA PHE A 486 -7.36 28.56 -11.18
C PHE A 486 -5.85 28.57 -11.48
N ASP A 487 -5.03 29.04 -10.54
CA ASP A 487 -3.57 28.85 -10.57
C ASP A 487 -3.19 27.69 -9.65
N LEU A 488 -2.77 26.56 -10.20
CA LEU A 488 -2.31 25.42 -9.41
C LEU A 488 -0.87 25.65 -8.94
N VAL A 489 -0.71 25.88 -7.64
CA VAL A 489 0.59 26.02 -6.99
C VAL A 489 1.03 24.65 -6.49
N GLY A 490 1.90 23.98 -7.25
CA GLY A 490 2.38 22.64 -6.94
C GLY A 490 3.53 22.66 -5.93
N ASP A 491 3.40 21.92 -4.85
CA ASP A 491 4.50 21.57 -3.94
C ASP A 491 4.99 20.15 -4.28
N VAL A 492 6.15 20.07 -4.95
CA VAL A 492 6.72 18.80 -5.44
C VAL A 492 7.52 18.13 -4.32
N GLN A 493 7.03 17.01 -3.82
CA GLN A 493 7.61 16.31 -2.69
C GLN A 493 8.04 14.88 -3.06
N ALA A 494 9.33 14.57 -2.89
CA ALA A 494 9.84 13.19 -3.09
C ALA A 494 9.26 12.24 -2.03
N SER A 495 9.17 12.68 -0.77
CA SER A 495 8.48 11.99 0.33
C SER A 495 7.09 12.60 0.50
N TRP A 496 6.18 12.34 -0.42
CA TRP A 496 4.86 12.95 -0.48
C TRP A 496 3.83 12.27 0.44
N SER A 497 3.96 10.96 0.65
CA SER A 497 2.95 10.16 1.37
C SER A 497 2.67 10.68 2.80
N PRO A 498 3.67 10.97 3.65
CA PRO A 498 3.43 11.54 4.97
C PRO A 498 2.77 12.94 4.95
N LYS A 499 2.81 13.62 3.79
CA LYS A 499 2.27 14.98 3.63
C LYS A 499 0.83 15.03 3.14
N ILE A 500 0.27 13.91 2.73
CA ILE A 500 -1.09 13.80 2.18
C ILE A 500 -2.16 14.38 3.14
N GLN A 501 -1.98 14.20 4.44
CA GLN A 501 -2.93 14.64 5.47
C GLN A 501 -2.79 16.11 5.87
N LEU A 502 -1.72 16.80 5.45
CA LEU A 502 -1.45 18.17 5.89
C LEU A 502 -2.49 19.16 5.39
N SER A 503 -3.01 19.99 6.29
CA SER A 503 -4.00 21.03 5.99
C SER A 503 -3.49 22.18 5.12
N THR A 504 -2.20 22.17 4.73
CA THR A 504 -1.60 23.14 3.82
C THR A 504 -1.98 22.94 2.35
N TYR A 505 -2.51 21.78 1.99
CA TYR A 505 -2.89 21.47 0.60
C TYR A 505 -4.40 21.49 0.41
N ASP A 506 -4.85 22.15 -0.66
CA ASP A 506 -6.26 22.14 -1.09
C ASP A 506 -6.60 20.87 -1.86
N ALA A 507 -5.67 20.38 -2.66
CA ALA A 507 -5.84 19.18 -3.49
C ALA A 507 -4.57 18.34 -3.56
N GLN A 508 -4.75 17.10 -3.97
CA GLN A 508 -3.69 16.13 -4.20
C GLN A 508 -4.09 15.11 -5.26
N PHE A 509 -3.11 14.41 -5.84
CA PHE A 509 -3.38 13.30 -6.75
C PHE A 509 -2.35 12.19 -6.57
N PHE A 510 -2.83 10.98 -6.56
CA PHE A 510 -2.05 9.76 -6.37
C PHE A 510 -2.88 8.55 -6.78
N ALA A 511 -2.43 7.32 -6.49
CA ALA A 511 -3.21 6.14 -6.76
C ALA A 511 -3.54 5.37 -5.49
N TYR A 512 -4.76 4.86 -5.40
CA TYR A 512 -5.09 3.75 -4.51
C TYR A 512 -4.88 2.43 -5.22
N CYS A 513 -4.20 1.50 -4.52
CA CYS A 513 -3.91 0.15 -5.00
C CYS A 513 -4.50 -0.86 -4.01
N PRO A 514 -5.61 -1.51 -4.33
CA PRO A 514 -6.24 -2.46 -3.42
C PRO A 514 -5.37 -3.72 -3.23
N SER A 515 -5.27 -4.20 -2.00
CA SER A 515 -4.67 -5.50 -1.68
C SER A 515 -5.67 -6.66 -1.80
N ALA A 516 -6.96 -6.36 -1.80
CA ALA A 516 -8.05 -7.31 -1.95
C ALA A 516 -9.25 -6.66 -2.65
N VAL A 517 -10.14 -7.48 -3.21
CA VAL A 517 -11.44 -7.02 -3.74
C VAL A 517 -12.52 -7.30 -2.71
N THR A 518 -13.04 -6.25 -2.09
CA THR A 518 -14.08 -6.35 -1.05
C THR A 518 -15.23 -5.38 -1.33
N GLN A 519 -16.42 -5.70 -0.82
CA GLN A 519 -17.59 -4.82 -0.98
C GLN A 519 -17.38 -3.44 -0.34
N ALA A 520 -16.75 -3.41 0.84
CA ALA A 520 -16.49 -2.18 1.60
C ALA A 520 -15.08 -1.61 1.38
N GLY A 521 -14.35 -2.05 0.34
CA GLY A 521 -12.93 -1.70 0.13
C GLY A 521 -12.64 -0.21 0.02
N SER A 522 -13.58 0.58 -0.50
CA SER A 522 -13.41 2.03 -0.63
C SER A 522 -13.96 2.82 0.57
N ASN A 523 -14.59 2.18 1.56
CA ASN A 523 -15.20 2.88 2.70
C ASN A 523 -14.20 3.75 3.45
N ALA A 524 -13.02 3.19 3.75
CA ALA A 524 -11.96 3.88 4.49
C ALA A 524 -11.50 5.21 3.85
N ASN A 525 -11.77 5.41 2.56
CA ASN A 525 -11.40 6.65 1.85
C ASN A 525 -12.38 7.80 2.14
N PHE A 526 -13.62 7.49 2.55
CA PHE A 526 -14.72 8.47 2.63
C PHE A 526 -15.43 8.49 3.98
N GLN A 527 -15.32 7.43 4.78
CA GLN A 527 -16.01 7.26 6.05
C GLN A 527 -15.29 8.03 7.16
N VAL A 528 -16.04 8.59 8.11
CA VAL A 528 -15.49 9.17 9.35
C VAL A 528 -14.69 8.11 10.10
N GLY A 529 -13.49 8.47 10.59
CA GLY A 529 -12.57 7.54 11.24
C GLY A 529 -11.90 6.53 10.31
N GLY A 530 -12.18 6.59 9.01
CA GLY A 530 -11.52 5.73 8.02
C GLY A 530 -10.04 6.09 7.83
N GLY A 531 -9.15 5.11 7.91
CA GLY A 531 -7.70 5.32 7.87
C GLY A 531 -7.15 5.99 6.60
N ASN A 532 -7.95 6.06 5.53
CA ASN A 532 -7.63 6.76 4.28
C ASN A 532 -8.43 8.07 4.09
N ASN A 533 -9.32 8.44 5.02
CA ASN A 533 -10.04 9.72 4.96
C ASN A 533 -9.13 10.88 5.37
N ARG A 534 -8.19 11.20 4.52
CA ARG A 534 -7.15 12.24 4.74
C ARG A 534 -7.61 13.63 4.35
N ASN A 535 -8.81 13.74 3.77
CA ASN A 535 -9.39 15.00 3.29
C ASN A 535 -10.39 15.62 4.27
N GLY A 536 -10.56 15.01 5.46
CA GLY A 536 -11.46 15.50 6.49
C GLY A 536 -12.94 15.43 6.09
N ILE A 537 -13.33 14.38 5.38
CA ILE A 537 -14.72 14.14 4.99
C ILE A 537 -15.51 13.74 6.25
N ASN A 538 -16.59 14.45 6.52
CA ASN A 538 -17.51 14.18 7.62
C ASN A 538 -18.96 14.35 7.13
N LEU A 539 -19.53 13.27 6.62
CA LEU A 539 -20.86 13.22 6.02
C LEU A 539 -21.67 12.04 6.57
N PRO A 540 -22.43 12.21 7.66
CA PRO A 540 -23.21 11.13 8.28
C PRO A 540 -24.17 10.41 7.31
N ALA A 541 -24.72 11.11 6.32
CA ALA A 541 -25.56 10.52 5.28
C ALA A 541 -24.78 9.57 4.37
N LEU A 542 -23.51 9.89 4.07
CA LEU A 542 -22.61 9.02 3.31
C LEU A 542 -22.21 7.80 4.16
N ASP A 543 -21.82 8.00 5.41
CA ASP A 543 -21.46 6.92 6.34
C ASP A 543 -22.59 5.91 6.50
N ALA A 544 -23.85 6.36 6.62
CA ALA A 544 -25.01 5.48 6.70
C ALA A 544 -25.19 4.59 5.45
N ILE A 545 -24.75 5.05 4.28
CA ILE A 545 -24.76 4.25 3.03
C ILE A 545 -23.55 3.30 3.02
N LEU A 546 -22.35 3.79 3.36
CA LEU A 546 -21.12 3.02 3.36
C LEU A 546 -21.20 1.84 4.36
N ASN A 547 -21.84 2.04 5.51
CA ASN A 547 -22.06 0.99 6.50
C ASN A 547 -22.90 -0.19 5.97
N LYS A 548 -23.79 0.04 4.99
CA LYS A 548 -24.52 -1.06 4.34
C LYS A 548 -23.59 -1.96 3.52
N LEU A 549 -22.52 -1.41 2.92
CA LEU A 549 -21.54 -2.18 2.16
C LEU A 549 -20.73 -3.16 3.04
N GLN A 550 -20.74 -2.97 4.35
CA GLN A 550 -20.09 -3.88 5.30
C GLN A 550 -20.86 -5.21 5.47
N LEU A 551 -22.11 -5.28 4.99
CA LEU A 551 -22.98 -6.44 5.13
C LEU A 551 -23.07 -7.23 3.82
N PRO A 552 -23.21 -8.57 3.86
CA PRO A 552 -23.38 -9.37 2.66
C PRO A 552 -24.62 -8.93 1.87
N MET A 553 -24.46 -8.72 0.58
CA MET A 553 -25.55 -8.37 -0.32
C MET A 553 -25.34 -8.95 -1.73
N ASP A 554 -26.43 -9.10 -2.48
CA ASP A 554 -26.34 -9.48 -3.88
C ASP A 554 -25.78 -8.34 -4.74
N ASN A 555 -25.29 -8.66 -5.96
CA ASN A 555 -24.67 -7.70 -6.86
C ASN A 555 -25.58 -6.53 -7.24
N ARG A 556 -26.88 -6.77 -7.41
CA ARG A 556 -27.85 -5.71 -7.77
C ARG A 556 -27.97 -4.68 -6.65
N THR A 557 -28.09 -5.15 -5.41
CA THR A 557 -28.15 -4.33 -4.19
C THR A 557 -26.82 -3.60 -3.98
N PHE A 558 -25.68 -4.28 -4.16
CA PHE A 558 -24.34 -3.70 -4.10
C PHE A 558 -24.19 -2.51 -5.05
N ILE A 559 -24.47 -2.70 -6.35
CA ILE A 559 -24.42 -1.62 -7.34
C ILE A 559 -25.35 -0.45 -6.98
N SER A 560 -26.58 -0.76 -6.50
CA SER A 560 -27.52 0.29 -6.11
C SER A 560 -27.06 1.08 -4.89
N THR A 561 -26.35 0.44 -3.96
CA THR A 561 -25.79 1.09 -2.77
C THR A 561 -24.61 1.99 -3.14
N ILE A 562 -23.72 1.52 -4.02
CA ILE A 562 -22.62 2.37 -4.53
C ILE A 562 -23.17 3.58 -5.30
N ILE A 563 -24.19 3.41 -6.12
CA ILE A 563 -24.84 4.55 -6.82
C ILE A 563 -25.24 5.64 -5.82
N GLN A 564 -25.84 5.26 -4.69
CA GLN A 564 -26.23 6.24 -3.65
C GLN A 564 -25.02 6.94 -3.03
N ALA A 565 -23.96 6.18 -2.69
CA ALA A 565 -22.73 6.74 -2.13
C ALA A 565 -22.04 7.70 -3.10
N GLU A 566 -21.82 7.27 -4.33
CA GLU A 566 -21.11 8.07 -5.33
C GLU A 566 -21.89 9.32 -5.77
N ARG A 567 -23.24 9.31 -5.74
CA ARG A 567 -24.03 10.53 -5.93
C ARG A 567 -23.66 11.62 -4.94
N ILE A 568 -23.45 11.27 -3.68
CA ILE A 568 -23.00 12.24 -2.66
C ILE A 568 -21.55 12.66 -2.93
N ILE A 569 -20.67 11.71 -3.19
CA ILE A 569 -19.24 11.94 -3.46
C ILE A 569 -19.07 12.92 -4.64
N PHE A 570 -19.75 12.68 -5.76
CA PHE A 570 -19.67 13.54 -6.94
C PHE A 570 -20.40 14.88 -6.75
N ALA A 571 -21.53 14.91 -6.03
CA ALA A 571 -22.22 16.16 -5.71
C ALA A 571 -21.40 17.09 -4.81
N GLU A 572 -20.62 16.51 -3.89
CA GLU A 572 -19.68 17.22 -3.03
C GLU A 572 -18.35 17.56 -3.73
N GLY A 573 -18.04 16.94 -4.87
CA GLY A 573 -16.77 17.12 -5.56
C GLY A 573 -15.58 16.62 -4.75
N LEU A 574 -15.69 15.46 -4.09
CA LEU A 574 -14.65 14.95 -3.18
C LEU A 574 -13.46 14.35 -3.92
N THR A 575 -13.74 13.64 -5.01
CA THR A 575 -12.72 12.93 -5.80
C THR A 575 -13.13 12.80 -7.27
N SER A 576 -12.15 12.56 -8.12
CA SER A 576 -12.37 12.21 -9.54
C SER A 576 -11.30 11.23 -10.01
N GLY A 577 -11.72 10.01 -10.36
CA GLY A 577 -10.86 9.02 -10.99
C GLY A 577 -10.41 9.46 -12.39
N VAL A 578 -9.19 9.11 -12.76
CA VAL A 578 -8.62 9.47 -14.08
C VAL A 578 -8.45 8.22 -14.93
N PHE A 579 -7.61 7.27 -14.51
CA PHE A 579 -7.31 6.04 -15.24
C PHE A 579 -6.94 4.89 -14.30
N LEU A 580 -7.08 3.65 -14.80
CA LEU A 580 -6.41 2.49 -14.20
C LEU A 580 -4.95 2.45 -14.68
N HIS A 581 -4.05 2.13 -13.77
CA HIS A 581 -2.64 2.01 -14.12
C HIS A 581 -2.45 0.88 -15.15
N PRO A 582 -1.77 1.12 -16.27
CA PRO A 582 -1.35 0.04 -17.14
C PRO A 582 -0.34 -0.82 -16.40
N ALA A 583 -0.55 -2.13 -16.40
CA ALA A 583 0.40 -3.09 -15.86
C ALA A 583 1.36 -3.53 -16.96
N VAL A 584 2.65 -3.32 -16.73
CA VAL A 584 3.72 -3.81 -17.60
C VAL A 584 4.82 -4.37 -16.72
N THR A 585 4.98 -5.68 -16.75
CA THR A 585 6.07 -6.39 -16.06
C THR A 585 6.98 -7.02 -17.10
N ALA A 586 8.29 -6.75 -17.04
CA ALA A 586 9.26 -7.43 -17.86
C ALA A 586 10.15 -8.32 -16.98
N VAL A 587 10.24 -9.59 -17.32
CA VAL A 587 10.90 -10.62 -16.52
C VAL A 587 12.03 -11.24 -17.31
N ASN A 588 13.23 -11.37 -16.75
CA ASN A 588 14.33 -12.12 -17.32
C ASN A 588 13.86 -13.53 -17.70
N LYS A 589 14.09 -13.97 -18.94
CA LYS A 589 13.60 -15.26 -19.48
C LYS A 589 14.07 -16.49 -18.69
N ASN A 590 15.21 -16.37 -18.00
CA ASN A 590 15.76 -17.47 -17.20
C ASN A 590 15.10 -17.57 -15.82
N LEU A 591 14.44 -16.49 -15.37
CA LEU A 591 13.73 -16.46 -14.10
C LEU A 591 12.33 -17.06 -14.24
N LYS A 592 11.98 -17.99 -13.37
CA LYS A 592 10.71 -18.72 -13.34
C LYS A 592 9.90 -18.36 -12.09
N GLY A 593 8.62 -18.66 -12.12
CA GLY A 593 7.72 -18.48 -10.98
C GLY A 593 7.14 -17.08 -10.82
N ILE A 594 7.58 -16.08 -11.60
CA ILE A 594 7.02 -14.73 -11.53
C ILE A 594 5.64 -14.68 -12.19
N LYS A 595 4.62 -14.33 -11.41
CA LYS A 595 3.21 -14.21 -11.84
C LYS A 595 2.66 -12.88 -11.36
N PRO A 596 2.65 -11.82 -12.18
CA PRO A 596 2.15 -10.52 -11.76
C PRO A 596 0.67 -10.59 -11.36
N SER A 597 0.33 -10.06 -10.19
CA SER A 597 -1.04 -9.85 -9.74
C SER A 597 -1.50 -8.42 -10.12
N PRO A 598 -2.78 -8.21 -10.45
CA PRO A 598 -3.30 -6.86 -10.64
C PRO A 598 -3.47 -6.07 -9.32
N LEU A 599 -3.30 -6.71 -8.17
CA LEU A 599 -3.40 -6.11 -6.84
C LEU A 599 -2.07 -5.50 -6.38
N SER A 600 -2.05 -4.84 -5.22
CA SER A 600 -0.87 -4.15 -4.68
C SER A 600 0.34 -5.04 -4.47
N ASP A 601 0.14 -6.34 -4.23
CA ASP A 601 1.21 -7.32 -4.04
C ASP A 601 2.01 -7.57 -5.33
N ASP A 602 1.41 -7.28 -6.49
CA ASP A 602 2.08 -7.36 -7.81
C ASP A 602 2.80 -8.70 -8.00
N VAL A 603 4.13 -8.68 -8.16
CA VAL A 603 4.91 -9.90 -8.40
C VAL A 603 5.22 -10.69 -7.14
N VAL A 604 5.05 -10.12 -5.92
CA VAL A 604 5.57 -10.74 -4.68
C VAL A 604 4.62 -11.75 -4.02
N TRP A 605 3.38 -11.89 -4.49
CA TRP A 605 2.38 -12.74 -3.82
C TRP A 605 2.74 -14.23 -3.78
N ASN A 606 3.61 -14.72 -4.69
CA ASN A 606 4.02 -16.13 -4.81
C ASN A 606 5.55 -16.34 -4.74
N TRP A 607 6.25 -15.53 -3.95
CA TRP A 607 7.71 -15.52 -3.82
C TRP A 607 8.34 -16.90 -3.54
N TRP A 608 7.61 -17.83 -2.97
CA TRP A 608 8.08 -19.21 -2.70
C TRP A 608 8.29 -20.07 -3.95
N GLU A 609 7.85 -19.62 -5.13
CA GLU A 609 8.01 -20.32 -6.41
C GLU A 609 9.17 -19.79 -7.26
N TRP A 610 9.82 -18.68 -6.85
CA TRP A 610 10.80 -18.01 -7.69
C TRP A 610 12.12 -18.78 -7.80
N GLY A 611 12.68 -18.90 -9.03
CA GLY A 611 13.96 -19.59 -9.27
C GLY A 611 14.52 -19.38 -10.66
N TYR A 612 15.77 -19.70 -10.79
CA TYR A 612 16.49 -19.77 -12.07
C TYR A 612 16.61 -21.20 -12.57
#